data_349ddd5997c4a37aff69d71678b01077
#
_entry.id   349ddd5997c4a37aff69d71678b01077
#
_cell.length_a   1.000
_cell.length_b   1.000
_cell.length_c   1.000
_cell.angle_alpha   90.00
_cell.angle_beta   90.00
_cell.angle_gamma   90.00
#
_symmetry.space_group_name_H-M   'P 1'
#
loop_
_entity.id
_entity.type
_entity.pdbx_description
1 polymer ?
#
loop_
_entity_poly.entity_id
_entity_poly.type
_entity_poly.pdbx_seq_one_letter_code
_entity_poly.pdbx_strand_id
1 'polypeptide(L)'
;MQQSLALLQAPTLELKALVEQELQQNPVLEEVAVEDTDLREKSERDSDEIAEAPDAAEPPEDVVADPALDKNGDGPVDDFQAEFEKLIQMDQDWRDHFAQTNIPIRQSAEDEERRQFMFDSLTAGTCLAEHLMDQVREANLNAEQRALTEIIIGNIDDYGYLKATLEELSAMASTPEKTLPPEKFLDLLKLVQTFDPAGVGARDLRECLLLQLERAGQQDTVEYTIVRDHMEALGKRKIPEIARALDLEIDEVQESLARIGRLDPRPGRAFLPDTHQFVLPEVFVAKVGDDFVVTTNDEQVPHLRISNVYKDLMSQGENATEVKNYIREKIRAGNFLIKSLHQRQQTILNIGKEIVKRQREFMEKGVAHLKPLTMVQVAEVVGVHETTVSRAVSGKYMQTPQGIFEMKYFFTSGLQSSSGENISNTSVKDMIADIFKGEDLSKPLSDQDVVKMVAEKGIVIARRTVAKYRTELNILPSNLRKVY
;
A
#
# COMPACT_ATOMS: atom_id res chain seq x y z
N MET A 1 15.95 -24.96 -5.19
CA MET A 1 16.27 -23.65 -5.80
C MET A 1 15.01 -22.90 -6.32
N GLN A 2 14.15 -23.49 -7.14
CA GLN A 2 12.94 -22.77 -7.63
C GLN A 2 11.97 -22.39 -6.50
N GLN A 3 11.74 -23.26 -5.51
CA GLN A 3 10.88 -22.97 -4.36
C GLN A 3 11.45 -21.87 -3.46
N SER A 4 12.77 -21.86 -3.20
CA SER A 4 13.38 -20.77 -2.41
C SER A 4 13.32 -19.40 -3.11
N LEU A 5 13.42 -19.38 -4.44
CA LEU A 5 13.23 -18.16 -5.22
C LEU A 5 11.78 -17.66 -5.19
N ALA A 6 10.80 -18.58 -5.24
CA ALA A 6 9.39 -18.24 -5.11
C ALA A 6 9.08 -17.65 -3.72
N LEU A 7 9.64 -18.24 -2.65
CA LEU A 7 9.50 -17.73 -1.29
C LEU A 7 10.12 -16.34 -1.09
N LEU A 8 11.21 -16.00 -1.80
CA LEU A 8 11.80 -14.66 -1.76
C LEU A 8 10.90 -13.59 -2.40
N GLN A 9 10.12 -13.97 -3.43
CA GLN A 9 9.24 -13.03 -4.16
C GLN A 9 7.89 -12.83 -3.50
N ALA A 10 7.36 -13.87 -2.84
CA ALA A 10 6.02 -13.86 -2.29
C ALA A 10 5.81 -12.69 -1.31
N PRO A 11 4.74 -11.89 -1.43
CA PRO A 11 4.34 -10.93 -0.41
C PRO A 11 4.01 -11.65 0.90
N THR A 12 4.02 -10.94 2.03
CA THR A 12 3.83 -11.52 3.36
C THR A 12 2.54 -12.33 3.52
N LEU A 13 1.45 -11.88 2.89
CA LEU A 13 0.16 -12.60 2.92
C LEU A 13 0.22 -13.94 2.19
N GLU A 14 0.82 -13.97 1.00
CA GLU A 14 1.02 -15.22 0.24
C GLU A 14 1.99 -16.16 0.96
N LEU A 15 3.03 -15.59 1.59
CA LEU A 15 3.97 -16.35 2.39
C LEU A 15 3.28 -17.04 3.58
N LYS A 16 2.41 -16.31 4.29
CA LYS A 16 1.63 -16.86 5.39
C LYS A 16 0.75 -18.03 4.91
N ALA A 17 0.06 -17.86 3.79
CA ALA A 17 -0.75 -18.92 3.19
C ALA A 17 0.08 -20.16 2.80
N LEU A 18 1.29 -19.97 2.24
CA LEU A 18 2.20 -21.06 1.90
C LEU A 18 2.71 -21.78 3.15
N VAL A 19 3.03 -21.05 4.20
CA VAL A 19 3.45 -21.62 5.49
C VAL A 19 2.31 -22.41 6.13
N GLU A 20 1.10 -21.88 6.14
CA GLU A 20 -0.09 -22.59 6.63
C GLU A 20 -0.37 -23.87 5.82
N GLN A 21 -0.21 -23.82 4.51
CA GLN A 21 -0.34 -25.00 3.65
C GLN A 21 0.71 -26.08 3.98
N GLU A 22 1.96 -25.67 4.16
CA GLU A 22 3.04 -26.60 4.55
C GLU A 22 2.84 -27.17 5.96
N LEU A 23 2.32 -26.37 6.91
CA LEU A 23 1.94 -26.87 8.25
C LEU A 23 0.87 -27.95 8.19
N GLN A 24 -0.13 -27.80 7.31
CA GLN A 24 -1.16 -28.82 7.11
C GLN A 24 -0.62 -30.10 6.47
N GLN A 25 0.38 -29.98 5.58
CA GLN A 25 0.97 -31.13 4.87
C GLN A 25 2.11 -31.83 5.64
N ASN A 26 2.73 -31.12 6.58
CA ASN A 26 3.88 -31.60 7.31
C ASN A 26 3.60 -31.66 8.83
N PRO A 27 3.22 -32.83 9.37
CA PRO A 27 2.88 -32.97 10.77
C PRO A 27 4.08 -32.80 11.73
N VAL A 28 5.28 -32.69 11.20
CA VAL A 28 6.51 -32.51 11.98
C VAL A 28 6.76 -31.03 12.34
N LEU A 29 6.10 -30.10 11.63
CA LEU A 29 6.20 -28.67 11.89
C LEU A 29 5.16 -28.24 12.92
N GLU A 30 5.58 -27.43 13.87
CA GLU A 30 4.73 -26.79 14.88
C GLU A 30 4.92 -25.27 14.80
N GLU A 31 3.83 -24.54 14.99
CA GLU A 31 3.86 -23.10 15.19
C GLU A 31 4.12 -22.81 16.67
N VAL A 32 5.10 -21.97 16.97
CA VAL A 32 5.40 -21.53 18.32
C VAL A 32 4.69 -20.20 18.54
N ALA A 33 3.70 -20.19 19.45
CA ALA A 33 3.10 -18.94 19.91
C ALA A 33 4.15 -18.13 20.66
N VAL A 34 4.23 -16.83 20.36
CA VAL A 34 5.24 -15.91 20.95
C VAL A 34 5.16 -15.88 22.49
N GLU A 35 4.00 -16.19 23.06
CA GLU A 35 3.76 -16.22 24.52
C GLU A 35 4.50 -17.35 25.25
N ASP A 36 4.78 -18.48 24.58
CA ASP A 36 5.45 -19.64 25.21
C ASP A 36 6.98 -19.44 25.36
N THR A 37 7.59 -18.57 24.62
CA THR A 37 9.02 -18.25 24.70
C THR A 37 9.37 -17.46 25.96
N ASP A 38 8.52 -16.48 26.34
CA ASP A 38 8.77 -15.61 27.50
C ASP A 38 8.68 -16.35 28.86
N LEU A 39 7.89 -17.41 28.95
CA LEU A 39 7.69 -18.16 30.17
C LEU A 39 8.81 -19.17 30.44
N ARG A 40 9.42 -19.74 29.39
CA ARG A 40 10.54 -20.67 29.50
C ARG A 40 11.86 -19.98 29.80
N GLU A 41 12.13 -18.83 29.21
CA GLU A 41 13.34 -18.03 29.48
C GLU A 41 13.39 -17.54 30.94
N LYS A 42 12.22 -17.27 31.56
CA LYS A 42 12.18 -16.95 33.00
C LYS A 42 12.54 -18.14 33.90
N SER A 43 12.16 -19.35 33.50
CA SER A 43 12.48 -20.56 34.33
C SER A 43 13.93 -21.02 34.19
N GLU A 44 14.61 -20.69 33.10
CA GLU A 44 16.02 -21.02 32.88
C GLU A 44 16.95 -19.95 33.45
N ARG A 45 16.56 -18.66 33.47
CA ARG A 45 17.34 -17.59 34.13
C ARG A 45 17.36 -17.64 35.65
N ASP A 46 16.35 -18.23 36.28
CA ASP A 46 16.32 -18.44 37.73
C ASP A 46 17.22 -19.60 38.20
N SER A 47 17.80 -20.38 37.28
CA SER A 47 18.72 -21.49 37.60
C SER A 47 20.22 -21.19 37.41
N ASP A 48 20.57 -20.05 36.76
CA ASP A 48 21.96 -19.70 36.45
C ASP A 48 22.40 -18.31 36.94
N GLU A 49 21.98 -17.90 38.16
CA GLU A 49 22.71 -16.84 38.85
C GLU A 49 24.01 -17.41 39.40
N ILE A 50 25.11 -17.22 38.70
CA ILE A 50 26.50 -16.97 39.09
C ILE A 50 27.42 -17.31 37.90
N ALA A 51 27.71 -16.33 37.04
CA ALA A 51 29.02 -16.22 36.37
C ALA A 51 29.18 -14.87 35.62
N GLU A 52 30.29 -14.25 35.92
CA GLU A 52 30.76 -12.96 35.44
C GLU A 52 30.71 -12.79 33.90
N ALA A 53 30.39 -11.56 33.47
CA ALA A 53 30.38 -11.15 32.09
C ALA A 53 31.80 -11.19 31.48
N PRO A 54 31.96 -11.73 30.27
CA PRO A 54 33.09 -11.42 29.43
C PRO A 54 32.72 -10.42 28.32
N ASP A 55 33.71 -9.60 28.04
CA ASP A 55 33.89 -8.56 27.03
C ASP A 55 33.24 -8.87 25.69
N ALA A 56 32.82 -7.78 25.04
CA ALA A 56 32.25 -7.79 23.71
C ALA A 56 33.18 -8.49 22.68
N ALA A 57 32.76 -9.66 22.24
CA ALA A 57 33.39 -10.37 21.14
C ALA A 57 32.74 -9.96 19.81
N GLU A 58 33.59 -9.66 18.82
CA GLU A 58 33.23 -9.40 17.44
C GLU A 58 32.37 -10.52 16.83
N PRO A 59 31.45 -10.20 15.90
CA PRO A 59 30.60 -11.20 15.26
C PRO A 59 31.47 -12.21 14.48
N PRO A 60 31.13 -13.51 14.50
CA PRO A 60 31.88 -14.52 13.76
C PRO A 60 31.80 -14.27 12.25
N GLU A 61 32.97 -14.35 11.61
CA GLU A 61 33.12 -14.20 10.16
C GLU A 61 32.24 -15.21 9.40
N ASP A 62 31.62 -14.73 8.34
CA ASP A 62 30.74 -15.47 7.42
C ASP A 62 31.43 -16.75 6.90
N VAL A 63 30.96 -17.89 7.30
CA VAL A 63 31.26 -19.15 6.62
C VAL A 63 30.36 -19.24 5.38
N VAL A 64 30.88 -18.75 4.25
CA VAL A 64 30.32 -18.99 2.94
C VAL A 64 30.31 -20.51 2.70
N ALA A 65 29.18 -21.16 2.86
CA ALA A 65 28.99 -22.54 2.48
C ALA A 65 28.92 -22.65 0.96
N ASP A 66 30.05 -22.95 0.34
CA ASP A 66 30.16 -23.27 -1.09
C ASP A 66 29.49 -24.63 -1.36
N PRO A 67 28.42 -24.72 -2.19
CA PRO A 67 27.66 -25.95 -2.39
C PRO A 67 28.35 -26.94 -3.36
N ALA A 68 29.64 -26.76 -3.67
CA ALA A 68 30.31 -27.53 -4.70
C ALA A 68 31.35 -28.55 -4.20
N LEU A 69 31.55 -28.73 -2.91
CA LEU A 69 32.63 -29.58 -2.38
C LEU A 69 32.17 -30.62 -1.34
N ASP A 70 31.23 -31.50 -1.72
CA ASP A 70 31.12 -32.79 -1.05
C ASP A 70 30.72 -33.88 -2.05
N LYS A 71 31.74 -34.32 -2.80
CA LYS A 71 31.79 -35.64 -3.39
C LYS A 71 32.82 -36.44 -2.62
N ASN A 72 32.44 -37.09 -1.52
CA ASN A 72 32.94 -38.41 -1.12
C ASN A 72 32.02 -38.94 -0.03
N GLY A 73 31.19 -39.86 -0.43
CA GLY A 73 30.32 -40.60 0.43
C GLY A 73 31.04 -41.73 1.11
N ASP A 74 30.41 -42.31 2.05
CA ASP A 74 30.62 -43.46 2.88
C ASP A 74 31.08 -43.12 4.30
N GLY A 75 30.07 -42.85 5.12
CA GLY A 75 30.19 -42.91 6.58
C GLY A 75 28.78 -43.02 7.17
N PRO A 76 28.56 -43.95 8.08
CA PRO A 76 27.23 -44.27 8.57
C PRO A 76 26.77 -43.32 9.66
N VAL A 77 25.54 -42.91 9.55
CA VAL A 77 24.51 -42.72 10.58
C VAL A 77 24.67 -41.63 11.65
N ASP A 78 25.86 -41.13 12.00
CA ASP A 78 26.06 -40.18 13.12
C ASP A 78 26.00 -38.67 12.70
N ASP A 79 26.05 -38.36 11.41
CA ASP A 79 26.07 -36.97 10.91
C ASP A 79 24.75 -36.23 11.13
N PHE A 80 23.64 -36.96 11.24
CA PHE A 80 22.31 -36.34 11.40
C PHE A 80 22.11 -35.69 12.78
N GLN A 81 22.70 -36.23 13.83
CA GLN A 81 22.65 -35.61 15.15
C GLN A 81 23.50 -34.33 15.18
N ALA A 82 24.65 -34.34 14.54
CA ALA A 82 25.53 -33.18 14.45
C ALA A 82 24.91 -32.05 13.58
N GLU A 83 24.25 -32.39 12.48
CA GLU A 83 23.50 -31.39 11.66
C GLU A 83 22.31 -30.83 12.43
N PHE A 84 21.63 -31.62 13.23
CA PHE A 84 20.49 -31.21 14.03
C PHE A 84 20.92 -30.34 15.22
N GLU A 85 22.02 -30.66 15.90
CA GLU A 85 22.60 -29.82 16.94
C GLU A 85 23.06 -28.46 16.40
N LYS A 86 23.67 -28.45 15.23
CA LYS A 86 24.06 -27.22 14.56
C LYS A 86 22.86 -26.32 14.15
N LEU A 87 21.72 -26.93 13.82
CA LEU A 87 20.48 -26.21 13.54
C LEU A 87 19.83 -25.64 14.81
N ILE A 88 19.87 -26.38 15.93
CA ILE A 88 19.42 -25.88 17.25
C ILE A 88 20.29 -24.70 17.68
N GLN A 89 21.59 -24.80 17.51
CA GLN A 89 22.53 -23.74 17.83
C GLN A 89 22.29 -22.48 16.98
N MET A 90 22.09 -22.64 15.66
CA MET A 90 21.71 -21.53 14.79
C MET A 90 20.36 -20.90 15.17
N ASP A 91 19.37 -21.69 15.60
CA ASP A 91 18.07 -21.20 16.05
C ASP A 91 18.19 -20.45 17.39
N GLN A 92 19.09 -20.91 18.31
CA GLN A 92 19.41 -20.21 19.55
C GLN A 92 20.16 -18.87 19.28
N ASP A 93 21.21 -18.90 18.48
CA ASP A 93 21.98 -17.70 18.12
C ASP A 93 21.09 -16.65 17.47
N TRP A 94 20.10 -17.10 16.69
CA TRP A 94 19.14 -16.21 16.05
C TRP A 94 18.16 -15.58 17.05
N ARG A 95 17.65 -16.37 18.00
CA ARG A 95 16.78 -15.86 19.08
C ARG A 95 17.49 -14.83 19.93
N ASP A 96 18.72 -15.11 20.32
CA ASP A 96 19.53 -14.20 21.12
C ASP A 96 19.81 -12.88 20.40
N HIS A 97 20.03 -12.93 19.08
CA HIS A 97 20.19 -11.72 18.27
C HIS A 97 18.90 -10.91 18.19
N PHE A 98 17.72 -11.53 18.09
CA PHE A 98 16.44 -10.84 18.03
C PHE A 98 15.89 -10.44 19.40
N ALA A 99 16.14 -11.20 20.45
CA ALA A 99 15.78 -10.82 21.80
C ALA A 99 16.48 -9.54 22.27
N GLN A 100 17.69 -9.29 21.78
CA GLN A 100 18.41 -8.04 22.03
C GLN A 100 17.85 -6.82 21.26
N THR A 101 17.14 -7.07 20.15
CA THR A 101 16.63 -6.01 19.28
C THR A 101 15.15 -5.67 19.53
N ASN A 102 14.36 -6.60 20.02
CA ASN A 102 12.94 -6.42 20.34
C ASN A 102 12.75 -6.21 21.84
N ILE A 103 12.57 -4.98 22.27
CA ILE A 103 12.02 -4.67 23.59
C ILE A 103 10.52 -4.96 23.51
N PRO A 104 9.99 -6.00 24.19
CA PRO A 104 8.55 -6.26 24.15
C PRO A 104 7.81 -5.08 24.77
N ILE A 105 7.00 -4.42 23.97
CA ILE A 105 6.06 -3.41 24.46
C ILE A 105 5.03 -4.20 25.28
N ARG A 106 5.16 -4.18 26.60
CA ARG A 106 4.15 -4.77 27.48
C ARG A 106 2.83 -4.05 27.21
N GLN A 107 1.90 -4.77 26.64
CA GLN A 107 0.53 -4.31 26.52
C GLN A 107 -0.04 -4.15 27.93
N SER A 108 -0.35 -2.92 28.29
CA SER A 108 -0.98 -2.61 29.57
C SER A 108 -2.46 -3.01 29.51
N ALA A 109 -3.05 -3.41 30.64
CA ALA A 109 -4.49 -3.67 30.72
C ALA A 109 -5.31 -2.45 30.25
N GLU A 110 -4.79 -1.24 30.42
CA GLU A 110 -5.38 0.01 29.90
C GLU A 110 -5.38 0.08 28.36
N ASP A 111 -4.39 -0.52 27.69
CA ASP A 111 -4.34 -0.56 26.23
C ASP A 111 -5.34 -1.57 25.65
N GLU A 112 -5.63 -2.66 26.37
CA GLU A 112 -6.69 -3.60 26.02
C GLU A 112 -8.07 -2.98 26.21
N GLU A 113 -8.32 -2.26 27.32
CA GLU A 113 -9.57 -1.53 27.53
C GLU A 113 -9.78 -0.45 26.47
N ARG A 114 -8.73 0.29 26.11
CA ARG A 114 -8.79 1.29 25.00
C ARG A 114 -9.10 0.65 23.67
N ARG A 115 -8.49 -0.51 23.39
CA ARG A 115 -8.74 -1.27 22.16
C ARG A 115 -10.18 -1.77 22.12
N GLN A 116 -10.67 -2.32 23.23
CA GLN A 116 -12.03 -2.81 23.35
C GLN A 116 -13.04 -1.67 23.21
N PHE A 117 -12.80 -0.53 23.86
CA PHE A 117 -13.62 0.67 23.69
C PHE A 117 -13.61 1.17 22.24
N MET A 118 -12.46 1.12 21.56
CA MET A 118 -12.35 1.49 20.15
C MET A 118 -13.16 0.56 19.25
N PHE A 119 -13.15 -0.77 19.50
CA PHE A 119 -13.99 -1.72 18.78
C PHE A 119 -15.47 -1.52 19.05
N ASP A 120 -15.85 -1.26 20.28
CA ASP A 120 -17.25 -1.03 20.67
C ASP A 120 -17.80 0.30 20.13
N SER A 121 -16.92 1.27 19.83
CA SER A 121 -17.28 2.55 19.24
C SER A 121 -17.41 2.54 17.72
N LEU A 122 -16.99 1.44 17.05
CA LEU A 122 -17.12 1.29 15.59
C LEU A 122 -18.58 1.14 15.20
N THR A 123 -19.17 2.20 14.67
CA THR A 123 -20.48 2.15 14.01
C THR A 123 -20.30 1.83 12.53
N ALA A 124 -21.08 0.89 12.01
CA ALA A 124 -21.14 0.64 10.57
C ALA A 124 -21.68 1.89 9.88
N GLY A 125 -20.91 2.45 8.94
CA GLY A 125 -21.40 3.56 8.11
C GLY A 125 -22.54 3.08 7.20
N THR A 126 -23.62 3.86 7.10
CA THR A 126 -24.69 3.60 6.12
C THR A 126 -24.18 3.81 4.71
N CYS A 127 -24.47 2.90 3.79
CA CYS A 127 -24.13 3.09 2.38
C CYS A 127 -25.17 4.02 1.70
N LEU A 128 -24.78 4.62 0.55
CA LEU A 128 -25.68 5.52 -0.19
C LEU A 128 -27.03 4.86 -0.52
N ALA A 129 -27.02 3.59 -0.92
CA ALA A 129 -28.22 2.86 -1.26
C ALA A 129 -29.17 2.71 -0.06
N GLU A 130 -28.64 2.39 1.13
CA GLU A 130 -29.43 2.29 2.37
C GLU A 130 -30.06 3.64 2.74
N HIS A 131 -29.27 4.70 2.68
CA HIS A 131 -29.74 6.06 2.97
C HIS A 131 -30.87 6.50 2.03
N LEU A 132 -30.76 6.20 0.73
CA LEU A 132 -31.82 6.46 -0.24
C LEU A 132 -33.06 5.59 -0.01
N MET A 133 -32.88 4.32 0.36
CA MET A 133 -33.98 3.42 0.69
C MET A 133 -34.78 3.88 1.91
N ASP A 134 -34.11 4.44 2.91
CA ASP A 134 -34.77 5.02 4.07
C ASP A 134 -35.63 6.22 3.68
N GLN A 135 -35.15 7.09 2.80
CA GLN A 135 -35.94 8.20 2.26
C GLN A 135 -37.15 7.70 1.43
N VAL A 136 -36.99 6.61 0.68
CA VAL A 136 -38.13 5.96 -0.04
C VAL A 136 -39.17 5.45 0.93
N ARG A 137 -38.77 4.94 2.10
CA ARG A 137 -39.69 4.48 3.15
C ARG A 137 -40.50 5.61 3.76
N GLU A 138 -39.88 6.79 3.89
CA GLU A 138 -40.51 8.01 4.39
C GLU A 138 -41.44 8.66 3.35
N ALA A 139 -41.15 8.48 2.05
CA ALA A 139 -41.95 9.00 0.97
C ALA A 139 -43.31 8.24 0.86
N ASN A 140 -44.41 8.98 0.65
CA ASN A 140 -45.74 8.44 0.50
C ASN A 140 -45.93 7.77 -0.89
N LEU A 141 -45.29 6.62 -1.11
CA LEU A 141 -45.29 5.89 -2.37
C LEU A 141 -46.22 4.62 -2.27
N ASN A 142 -46.90 4.32 -3.35
CA ASN A 142 -47.62 3.06 -3.49
C ASN A 142 -46.63 1.87 -3.55
N ALA A 143 -47.09 0.65 -3.21
CA ALA A 143 -46.22 -0.54 -3.22
C ALA A 143 -45.57 -0.80 -4.59
N GLU A 144 -46.27 -0.57 -5.72
CA GLU A 144 -45.67 -0.68 -7.05
C GLU A 144 -44.60 0.37 -7.30
N GLN A 145 -44.85 1.64 -6.93
CA GLN A 145 -43.87 2.73 -7.07
C GLN A 145 -42.62 2.50 -6.24
N ARG A 146 -42.79 1.98 -5.02
CA ARG A 146 -41.69 1.63 -4.14
C ARG A 146 -40.79 0.58 -4.78
N ALA A 147 -41.33 -0.51 -5.29
CA ALA A 147 -40.57 -1.55 -5.96
C ALA A 147 -39.80 -1.02 -7.20
N LEU A 148 -40.42 -0.12 -7.98
CA LEU A 148 -39.73 0.50 -9.13
C LEU A 148 -38.61 1.47 -8.70
N THR A 149 -38.81 2.21 -7.61
CA THR A 149 -37.80 3.09 -7.06
C THR A 149 -36.62 2.31 -6.48
N GLU A 150 -36.88 1.14 -5.85
CA GLU A 150 -35.80 0.24 -5.41
C GLU A 150 -34.94 -0.25 -6.58
N ILE A 151 -35.54 -0.54 -7.74
CA ILE A 151 -34.78 -0.89 -8.95
C ILE A 151 -33.92 0.28 -9.42
N ILE A 152 -34.44 1.51 -9.39
CA ILE A 152 -33.66 2.71 -9.75
C ILE A 152 -32.48 2.87 -8.82
N ILE A 153 -32.69 2.79 -7.49
CA ILE A 153 -31.64 2.95 -6.48
C ILE A 153 -30.57 1.86 -6.62
N GLY A 154 -30.97 0.61 -6.88
CA GLY A 154 -30.02 -0.49 -7.12
C GLY A 154 -29.12 -0.31 -8.35
N ASN A 155 -29.48 0.59 -9.27
CA ASN A 155 -28.69 0.93 -10.45
C ASN A 155 -27.95 2.28 -10.31
N ILE A 156 -27.97 2.92 -9.14
CA ILE A 156 -27.15 4.08 -8.82
C ILE A 156 -25.78 3.61 -8.36
N ASP A 157 -24.73 4.23 -8.92
CA ASP A 157 -23.35 3.96 -8.53
C ASP A 157 -23.02 4.57 -7.15
N ASP A 158 -21.95 4.11 -6.52
CA ASP A 158 -21.43 4.65 -5.25
C ASP A 158 -21.14 6.15 -5.29
N TYR A 159 -20.95 6.72 -6.47
CA TYR A 159 -20.79 8.17 -6.68
C TYR A 159 -22.10 8.94 -6.80
N GLY A 160 -23.25 8.26 -6.88
CA GLY A 160 -24.56 8.87 -7.00
C GLY A 160 -25.08 8.99 -8.43
N TYR A 161 -24.42 8.41 -9.44
CA TYR A 161 -24.84 8.45 -10.84
C TYR A 161 -25.68 7.23 -11.23
N LEU A 162 -26.72 7.47 -12.01
CA LEU A 162 -27.53 6.41 -12.61
C LEU A 162 -26.81 5.85 -13.85
N LYS A 163 -26.37 4.61 -13.80
CA LYS A 163 -25.66 3.94 -14.93
C LYS A 163 -26.62 3.36 -15.96
N ALA A 164 -27.78 2.86 -15.53
CA ALA A 164 -28.73 2.21 -16.41
C ALA A 164 -29.54 3.23 -17.21
N THR A 165 -29.83 2.92 -18.47
CA THR A 165 -30.77 3.68 -19.29
C THR A 165 -32.21 3.40 -18.85
N LEU A 166 -33.16 4.34 -19.15
CA LEU A 166 -34.57 4.13 -18.80
C LEU A 166 -35.19 2.89 -19.48
N GLU A 167 -34.67 2.55 -20.66
CA GLU A 167 -35.09 1.36 -21.41
C GLU A 167 -34.63 0.08 -20.72
N GLU A 168 -33.41 0.03 -20.20
CA GLU A 168 -32.87 -1.10 -19.43
C GLU A 168 -33.62 -1.26 -18.12
N LEU A 169 -33.91 -0.16 -17.40
CA LEU A 169 -34.71 -0.19 -16.17
C LEU A 169 -36.12 -0.71 -16.45
N SER A 170 -36.75 -0.30 -17.58
CA SER A 170 -38.04 -0.80 -17.97
C SER A 170 -38.04 -2.30 -18.32
N ALA A 171 -36.94 -2.77 -18.96
CA ALA A 171 -36.77 -4.19 -19.26
C ALA A 171 -36.53 -5.03 -18.00
N MET A 172 -35.77 -4.54 -17.04
CA MET A 172 -35.52 -5.22 -15.74
C MET A 172 -36.79 -5.35 -14.91
N ALA A 173 -37.66 -4.33 -14.94
CA ALA A 173 -38.89 -4.32 -14.17
C ALA A 173 -40.07 -5.00 -14.89
N SER A 174 -39.95 -5.28 -16.21
CA SER A 174 -41.00 -5.91 -17.00
C SER A 174 -41.09 -7.41 -16.70
N THR A 175 -42.26 -7.84 -16.24
CA THR A 175 -42.59 -9.25 -16.18
C THR A 175 -43.28 -9.69 -17.47
N PRO A 176 -43.29 -10.99 -17.84
CA PRO A 176 -43.92 -11.47 -19.07
C PRO A 176 -45.41 -11.06 -19.25
N GLU A 177 -46.05 -10.74 -18.14
CA GLU A 177 -47.45 -10.34 -18.13
C GLU A 177 -47.70 -8.83 -18.13
N LYS A 178 -46.70 -8.01 -17.78
CA LYS A 178 -46.86 -6.55 -17.62
C LYS A 178 -45.63 -5.82 -18.12
N THR A 179 -45.73 -5.23 -19.32
CA THR A 179 -44.72 -4.30 -19.83
C THR A 179 -44.94 -2.92 -19.23
N LEU A 180 -43.90 -2.36 -18.61
CA LEU A 180 -43.97 -1.06 -17.95
C LEU A 180 -43.40 0.01 -18.92
N PRO A 181 -44.16 1.08 -19.18
CA PRO A 181 -43.64 2.16 -20.05
C PRO A 181 -42.54 2.94 -19.36
N PRO A 182 -41.52 3.39 -20.11
CA PRO A 182 -40.36 4.13 -19.57
C PRO A 182 -40.74 5.49 -18.94
N GLU A 183 -41.92 6.04 -19.30
CA GLU A 183 -42.41 7.30 -18.73
C GLU A 183 -42.59 7.23 -17.20
N LYS A 184 -43.08 6.08 -16.69
CA LYS A 184 -43.24 5.88 -15.24
C LYS A 184 -41.91 5.95 -14.48
N PHE A 185 -40.84 5.46 -15.09
CA PHE A 185 -39.50 5.57 -14.52
C PHE A 185 -38.96 6.98 -14.50
N LEU A 186 -39.37 7.81 -15.49
CA LEU A 186 -38.95 9.20 -15.55
C LEU A 186 -39.54 10.02 -14.40
N ASP A 187 -40.82 9.80 -14.06
CA ASP A 187 -41.45 10.48 -12.95
C ASP A 187 -40.88 10.04 -11.59
N LEU A 188 -40.59 8.74 -11.44
CA LEU A 188 -39.94 8.22 -10.23
C LEU A 188 -38.47 8.67 -10.13
N LEU A 189 -37.77 8.78 -11.27
CA LEU A 189 -36.40 9.29 -11.28
C LEU A 189 -36.37 10.76 -10.83
N LYS A 190 -37.31 11.59 -11.29
CA LYS A 190 -37.41 12.98 -10.81
C LYS A 190 -37.65 13.03 -9.30
N LEU A 191 -38.43 12.10 -8.75
CA LEU A 191 -38.61 12.01 -7.30
C LEU A 191 -37.30 11.63 -6.59
N VAL A 192 -36.55 10.64 -7.09
CA VAL A 192 -35.25 10.25 -6.54
C VAL A 192 -34.25 11.42 -6.61
N GLN A 193 -34.28 12.21 -7.65
CA GLN A 193 -33.46 13.40 -7.82
C GLN A 193 -33.75 14.50 -6.78
N THR A 194 -34.88 14.46 -6.10
CA THR A 194 -35.18 15.37 -4.96
C THR A 194 -34.61 14.89 -3.64
N PHE A 195 -34.12 13.64 -3.54
CA PHE A 195 -33.59 13.06 -2.32
C PHE A 195 -32.22 13.66 -1.94
N ASP A 196 -31.76 13.38 -0.73
CA ASP A 196 -30.46 13.75 -0.23
C ASP A 196 -29.47 12.58 -0.42
N PRO A 197 -28.29 12.82 -0.98
CA PRO A 197 -27.64 14.10 -1.32
C PRO A 197 -28.09 14.74 -2.65
N ALA A 198 -27.97 16.07 -2.69
CA ALA A 198 -28.36 16.85 -3.90
C ALA A 198 -27.56 16.40 -5.13
N GLY A 199 -28.27 16.13 -6.25
CA GLY A 199 -27.66 15.68 -7.49
C GLY A 199 -27.55 14.16 -7.64
N VAL A 200 -28.13 13.37 -6.71
CA VAL A 200 -28.22 11.90 -6.82
C VAL A 200 -29.18 11.52 -7.95
N GLY A 201 -28.93 10.38 -8.60
CA GLY A 201 -29.76 9.89 -9.73
C GLY A 201 -29.54 10.64 -11.03
N ALA A 202 -28.52 11.48 -11.11
CA ALA A 202 -28.10 12.14 -12.37
C ALA A 202 -27.45 11.12 -13.32
N ARG A 203 -27.66 11.29 -14.63
CA ARG A 203 -27.05 10.46 -15.69
C ARG A 203 -25.64 10.94 -16.03
N ASP A 204 -25.47 12.28 -16.04
CA ASP A 204 -24.23 12.96 -16.42
C ASP A 204 -23.85 14.02 -15.37
N LEU A 205 -22.57 14.42 -15.40
CA LEU A 205 -22.06 15.50 -14.55
C LEU A 205 -22.84 16.82 -14.73
N ARG A 206 -23.26 17.12 -15.98
CA ARG A 206 -24.08 18.29 -16.28
C ARG A 206 -25.39 18.27 -15.51
N GLU A 207 -26.12 17.15 -15.58
CA GLU A 207 -27.40 16.98 -14.87
C GLU A 207 -27.20 17.06 -13.35
N CYS A 208 -26.15 16.45 -12.82
CA CYS A 208 -25.81 16.50 -11.39
C CYS A 208 -25.63 17.95 -10.88
N LEU A 209 -24.85 18.75 -11.60
CA LEU A 209 -24.62 20.15 -11.22
C LEU A 209 -25.87 21.01 -11.37
N LEU A 210 -26.69 20.77 -12.43
CA LEU A 210 -27.96 21.48 -12.62
C LEU A 210 -28.94 21.17 -11.48
N LEU A 211 -29.09 19.91 -11.07
CA LEU A 211 -29.94 19.52 -9.95
C LEU A 211 -29.50 20.18 -8.62
N GLN A 212 -28.20 20.29 -8.38
CA GLN A 212 -27.69 21.00 -7.20
C GLN A 212 -28.02 22.49 -7.23
N LEU A 213 -27.85 23.15 -8.38
CA LEU A 213 -28.20 24.56 -8.57
C LEU A 213 -29.72 24.78 -8.47
N GLU A 214 -30.53 23.88 -9.01
CA GLU A 214 -31.99 23.91 -8.89
C GLU A 214 -32.46 23.80 -7.44
N ARG A 215 -31.85 22.88 -6.64
CA ARG A 215 -32.14 22.73 -5.22
C ARG A 215 -31.69 23.96 -4.41
N ALA A 216 -30.62 24.63 -4.84
CA ALA A 216 -30.16 25.87 -4.24
C ALA A 216 -31.01 27.10 -4.65
N GLY A 217 -31.99 26.93 -5.57
CA GLY A 217 -32.84 28.02 -6.06
C GLY A 217 -32.12 28.98 -7.02
N GLN A 218 -31.04 28.54 -7.67
CA GLN A 218 -30.16 29.33 -8.50
C GLN A 218 -30.40 29.11 -10.02
N GLN A 219 -31.67 28.93 -10.44
CA GLN A 219 -32.03 28.62 -11.83
C GLN A 219 -31.80 29.80 -12.78
N ASP A 220 -31.92 31.03 -12.27
CA ASP A 220 -31.78 32.26 -13.06
C ASP A 220 -30.34 32.85 -13.00
N THR A 221 -29.37 32.09 -12.52
CA THR A 221 -28.00 32.57 -12.38
C THR A 221 -27.13 32.27 -13.61
N VAL A 222 -26.03 33.00 -13.70
CA VAL A 222 -25.00 32.81 -14.73
C VAL A 222 -24.42 31.40 -14.68
N GLU A 223 -24.22 30.86 -13.46
CA GLU A 223 -23.72 29.51 -13.18
C GLU A 223 -24.59 28.46 -13.87
N TYR A 224 -25.90 28.56 -13.73
CA TYR A 224 -26.84 27.63 -14.35
C TYR A 224 -26.75 27.64 -15.88
N THR A 225 -26.63 28.85 -16.48
CA THR A 225 -26.49 29.01 -17.94
C THR A 225 -25.16 28.44 -18.42
N ILE A 226 -24.05 28.65 -17.69
CA ILE A 226 -22.73 28.09 -18.02
C ILE A 226 -22.77 26.57 -18.02
N VAL A 227 -23.32 25.96 -16.98
CA VAL A 227 -23.39 24.48 -16.84
C VAL A 227 -24.31 23.90 -17.92
N ARG A 228 -25.44 24.57 -18.22
CA ARG A 228 -26.42 24.11 -19.21
C ARG A 228 -25.88 24.15 -20.64
N ASP A 229 -25.25 25.26 -21.04
CA ASP A 229 -24.95 25.51 -22.46
C ASP A 229 -23.45 25.42 -22.78
N HIS A 230 -22.56 25.67 -21.81
CA HIS A 230 -21.12 25.82 -22.06
C HIS A 230 -20.24 24.79 -21.32
N MET A 231 -20.79 23.62 -20.97
CA MET A 231 -20.07 22.58 -20.20
C MET A 231 -18.77 22.09 -20.88
N GLU A 232 -18.75 22.00 -22.22
CA GLU A 232 -17.54 21.61 -22.95
C GLU A 232 -16.44 22.68 -22.92
N ALA A 233 -16.81 23.94 -23.03
CA ALA A 233 -15.88 25.07 -22.93
C ALA A 233 -15.33 25.18 -21.49
N LEU A 234 -16.16 24.90 -20.50
CA LEU A 234 -15.79 24.81 -19.09
C LEU A 234 -14.73 23.73 -18.87
N GLY A 235 -14.94 22.50 -19.37
CA GLY A 235 -13.99 21.39 -19.26
C GLY A 235 -12.64 21.69 -19.93
N LYS A 236 -12.64 22.50 -21.00
CA LYS A 236 -11.42 22.96 -21.70
C LYS A 236 -10.82 24.24 -21.13
N ARG A 237 -11.40 24.81 -20.05
CA ARG A 237 -11.01 26.08 -19.42
C ARG A 237 -10.92 27.27 -20.40
N LYS A 238 -11.82 27.34 -21.36
CA LYS A 238 -11.86 28.41 -22.36
C LYS A 238 -12.66 29.62 -21.85
N ILE A 239 -12.19 30.23 -20.77
CA ILE A 239 -12.87 31.36 -20.11
C ILE A 239 -13.21 32.51 -21.06
N PRO A 240 -12.30 32.98 -21.96
CA PRO A 240 -12.63 34.08 -22.88
C PRO A 240 -13.73 33.73 -23.89
N GLU A 241 -13.93 32.45 -24.22
CA GLU A 241 -14.98 31.99 -25.13
C GLU A 241 -16.34 32.03 -24.43
N ILE A 242 -16.40 31.64 -23.17
CA ILE A 242 -17.60 31.70 -22.31
C ILE A 242 -18.00 33.18 -22.07
N ALA A 243 -17.03 34.05 -21.75
CA ALA A 243 -17.24 35.45 -21.49
C ALA A 243 -17.87 36.18 -22.72
N ARG A 244 -17.39 35.88 -23.92
CA ARG A 244 -17.94 36.39 -25.15
C ARG A 244 -19.34 35.87 -25.48
N ALA A 245 -19.59 34.58 -25.16
CA ALA A 245 -20.88 33.97 -25.46
C ALA A 245 -22.00 34.49 -24.54
N LEU A 246 -21.66 34.89 -23.32
CA LEU A 246 -22.59 35.41 -22.31
C LEU A 246 -22.59 36.93 -22.24
N ASP A 247 -21.70 37.62 -22.99
CA ASP A 247 -21.50 39.09 -22.97
C ASP A 247 -21.21 39.63 -21.55
N LEU A 248 -20.36 38.89 -20.82
CA LEU A 248 -19.96 39.19 -19.45
C LEU A 248 -18.48 39.53 -19.36
N GLU A 249 -18.08 40.22 -18.27
CA GLU A 249 -16.67 40.44 -17.98
C GLU A 249 -15.97 39.15 -17.53
N ILE A 250 -14.66 39.06 -17.84
CA ILE A 250 -13.88 37.84 -17.54
C ILE A 250 -13.87 37.56 -16.04
N ASP A 251 -13.81 38.59 -15.23
CA ASP A 251 -13.77 38.48 -13.77
C ASP A 251 -15.08 37.90 -13.20
N GLU A 252 -16.24 38.33 -13.75
CA GLU A 252 -17.55 37.79 -13.33
C GLU A 252 -17.68 36.30 -13.70
N VAL A 253 -17.17 35.92 -14.87
CA VAL A 253 -17.13 34.50 -15.26
C VAL A 253 -16.22 33.69 -14.34
N GLN A 254 -15.09 34.26 -13.92
CA GLN A 254 -14.19 33.56 -12.95
C GLN A 254 -14.85 33.38 -11.59
N GLU A 255 -15.57 34.38 -11.08
CA GLU A 255 -16.32 34.23 -9.83
C GLU A 255 -17.40 33.13 -9.94
N SER A 256 -18.13 33.12 -11.06
CA SER A 256 -19.13 32.09 -11.34
C SER A 256 -18.50 30.70 -11.43
N LEU A 257 -17.34 30.58 -12.06
CA LEU A 257 -16.58 29.33 -12.10
C LEU A 257 -16.10 28.87 -10.70
N ALA A 258 -15.68 29.82 -9.86
CA ALA A 258 -15.29 29.52 -8.47
C ALA A 258 -16.48 29.04 -7.65
N ARG A 259 -17.70 29.54 -7.91
CA ARG A 259 -18.94 29.06 -7.27
C ARG A 259 -19.32 27.66 -7.78
N ILE A 260 -19.24 27.41 -9.09
CA ILE A 260 -19.44 26.06 -9.68
C ILE A 260 -18.43 25.07 -9.11
N GLY A 261 -17.18 25.48 -8.90
CA GLY A 261 -16.13 24.63 -8.30
C GLY A 261 -16.38 24.23 -6.84
N ARG A 262 -17.33 24.85 -6.14
CA ARG A 262 -17.77 24.46 -4.79
C ARG A 262 -18.86 23.39 -4.77
N LEU A 263 -19.48 23.14 -5.92
CA LEU A 263 -20.49 22.08 -6.05
C LEU A 263 -19.81 20.70 -6.03
N ASP A 264 -20.53 19.72 -5.54
CA ASP A 264 -20.03 18.34 -5.44
C ASP A 264 -20.26 17.56 -6.75
N PRO A 265 -19.19 17.24 -7.50
CA PRO A 265 -19.33 16.42 -8.71
C PRO A 265 -19.66 14.96 -8.42
N ARG A 266 -19.57 14.53 -7.17
CA ARG A 266 -19.79 13.12 -6.74
C ARG A 266 -20.54 13.09 -5.41
N PRO A 267 -21.87 13.30 -5.44
CA PRO A 267 -22.66 13.43 -4.22
C PRO A 267 -22.63 12.19 -3.31
N GLY A 268 -22.42 11.00 -3.86
CA GLY A 268 -22.32 9.75 -3.09
C GLY A 268 -21.01 9.60 -2.31
N ARG A 269 -20.00 10.45 -2.54
CA ARG A 269 -18.69 10.30 -1.91
C ARG A 269 -18.73 10.30 -0.36
N ALA A 270 -19.65 11.02 0.23
CA ALA A 270 -19.80 11.07 1.70
C ALA A 270 -20.19 9.73 2.33
N PHE A 271 -20.79 8.84 1.54
CA PHE A 271 -21.26 7.52 1.96
C PHE A 271 -20.32 6.38 1.56
N LEU A 272 -19.23 6.69 0.84
CA LEU A 272 -18.20 5.69 0.53
C LEU A 272 -17.48 5.30 1.83
N PRO A 273 -17.39 4.01 2.12
CA PRO A 273 -16.53 3.57 3.21
C PRO A 273 -15.10 4.03 2.92
N ASP A 274 -14.47 4.64 3.90
CA ASP A 274 -13.04 4.93 3.84
C ASP A 274 -12.27 3.60 3.79
N THR A 275 -12.15 3.04 2.59
CA THR A 275 -11.30 1.87 2.36
C THR A 275 -9.85 2.29 2.41
N HIS A 276 -9.36 2.51 3.62
CA HIS A 276 -7.93 2.72 3.82
C HIS A 276 -7.21 1.41 3.50
N GLN A 277 -6.44 1.39 2.44
CA GLN A 277 -5.52 0.30 2.18
C GLN A 277 -4.38 0.42 3.19
N PHE A 278 -4.43 -0.38 4.24
CA PHE A 278 -3.32 -0.49 5.18
C PHE A 278 -2.17 -1.22 4.51
N VAL A 279 -1.06 -0.53 4.36
CA VAL A 279 0.18 -1.11 3.89
C VAL A 279 1.00 -1.49 5.12
N LEU A 280 1.27 -2.78 5.27
CA LEU A 280 2.09 -3.30 6.35
C LEU A 280 3.57 -3.27 5.92
N PRO A 281 4.45 -2.51 6.61
CA PRO A 281 5.87 -2.48 6.30
C PRO A 281 6.56 -3.77 6.76
N GLU A 282 7.48 -4.29 5.95
CA GLU A 282 8.33 -5.45 6.29
C GLU A 282 9.60 -5.02 7.03
N VAL A 283 10.02 -3.77 6.88
CA VAL A 283 11.23 -3.23 7.47
C VAL A 283 10.91 -1.94 8.21
N PHE A 284 11.38 -1.82 9.44
CA PHE A 284 11.28 -0.62 10.25
C PHE A 284 12.65 0.03 10.39
N VAL A 285 12.70 1.35 10.24
CA VAL A 285 13.88 2.16 10.45
C VAL A 285 13.60 3.15 11.57
N ALA A 286 14.26 2.99 12.69
CA ALA A 286 14.16 3.87 13.83
C ALA A 286 15.46 4.65 14.03
N LYS A 287 15.36 5.92 14.43
CA LYS A 287 16.53 6.71 14.79
C LYS A 287 16.83 6.49 16.27
N VAL A 288 18.03 5.94 16.56
CA VAL A 288 18.51 5.73 17.93
C VAL A 288 19.77 6.58 18.10
N GLY A 289 19.64 7.72 18.79
CA GLY A 289 20.72 8.69 18.89
C GLY A 289 21.06 9.33 17.54
N ASP A 290 22.29 9.16 17.10
CA ASP A 290 22.77 9.65 15.80
C ASP A 290 22.72 8.61 14.68
N ASP A 291 22.45 7.34 15.00
CA ASP A 291 22.42 6.26 14.04
C ASP A 291 20.99 5.75 13.79
N PHE A 292 20.83 5.07 12.63
CA PHE A 292 19.58 4.46 12.24
C PHE A 292 19.66 2.95 12.43
N VAL A 293 18.75 2.41 13.23
CA VAL A 293 18.60 0.98 13.45
C VAL A 293 17.53 0.44 12.53
N VAL A 294 17.82 -0.67 11.85
CA VAL A 294 16.94 -1.35 10.92
C VAL A 294 16.50 -2.67 11.53
N THR A 295 15.19 -2.86 11.68
CA THR A 295 14.56 -4.08 12.17
C THR A 295 13.57 -4.64 11.14
N THR A 296 13.36 -5.94 11.15
CA THR A 296 12.33 -6.61 10.32
C THR A 296 11.04 -6.80 11.12
N ASN A 297 9.92 -6.87 10.43
CA ASN A 297 8.63 -7.17 11.03
C ASN A 297 8.43 -8.69 11.05
N ASP A 298 8.69 -9.30 12.20
CA ASP A 298 8.57 -10.76 12.38
C ASP A 298 7.17 -11.20 12.82
N GLU A 299 6.30 -10.27 13.24
CA GLU A 299 4.94 -10.57 13.73
C GLU A 299 4.02 -11.24 12.68
N GLN A 300 4.34 -11.04 11.39
CA GLN A 300 3.48 -11.52 10.29
C GLN A 300 3.79 -12.95 9.83
N VAL A 301 4.98 -13.44 10.14
CA VAL A 301 5.41 -14.79 9.73
C VAL A 301 5.45 -15.67 10.97
N PRO A 302 4.64 -16.75 11.02
CA PRO A 302 4.64 -17.62 12.19
C PRO A 302 6.01 -18.24 12.41
N HIS A 303 6.44 -18.28 13.65
CA HIS A 303 7.67 -18.94 14.03
C HIS A 303 7.48 -20.46 13.97
N LEU A 304 8.24 -21.13 13.11
CA LEU A 304 8.14 -22.56 12.88
C LEU A 304 9.21 -23.30 13.66
N ARG A 305 8.80 -24.40 14.32
CA ARG A 305 9.68 -25.32 15.01
C ARG A 305 9.41 -26.75 14.57
N ILE A 306 10.44 -27.61 14.66
CA ILE A 306 10.27 -29.05 14.49
C ILE A 306 9.83 -29.63 15.81
N SER A 307 8.74 -30.42 15.80
CA SER A 307 8.20 -31.08 16.98
C SER A 307 9.20 -32.08 17.59
N ASN A 308 9.45 -31.94 18.89
CA ASN A 308 10.34 -32.82 19.62
C ASN A 308 9.78 -34.26 19.73
N VAL A 309 8.45 -34.43 19.64
CA VAL A 309 7.78 -35.75 19.69
C VAL A 309 8.29 -36.68 18.58
N TYR A 310 8.45 -36.14 17.37
CA TYR A 310 8.95 -36.94 16.24
C TYR A 310 10.46 -37.23 16.33
N LYS A 311 11.20 -36.39 17.07
CA LYS A 311 12.61 -36.62 17.38
C LYS A 311 12.76 -37.84 18.32
N ASP A 312 11.95 -37.91 19.36
CA ASP A 312 11.94 -39.00 20.31
C ASP A 312 11.46 -40.32 19.69
N LEU A 313 10.48 -40.27 18.80
CA LEU A 313 10.02 -41.42 18.00
C LEU A 313 11.11 -41.97 17.07
N MET A 314 12.02 -41.15 16.57
CA MET A 314 13.17 -41.57 15.77
C MET A 314 14.25 -42.23 16.61
N SER A 315 14.45 -41.82 17.86
CA SER A 315 15.45 -42.41 18.80
C SER A 315 15.01 -43.74 19.35
N GLN A 316 13.69 -43.98 19.51
CA GLN A 316 13.12 -45.25 19.92
C GLN A 316 13.11 -46.24 18.76
N GLY A 317 14.07 -47.15 18.69
CA GLY A 317 14.48 -48.00 17.57
C GLY A 317 13.47 -49.01 17.00
N GLU A 318 12.20 -49.07 17.43
CA GLU A 318 11.21 -50.13 17.12
C GLU A 318 10.36 -49.88 15.85
N ASN A 319 10.48 -48.73 15.19
CA ASN A 319 9.62 -48.38 14.06
C ASN A 319 10.11 -48.97 12.73
N ALA A 320 9.17 -49.40 11.88
CA ALA A 320 9.45 -49.88 10.53
C ALA A 320 10.29 -48.86 9.70
N THR A 321 11.24 -49.37 8.93
CA THR A 321 12.17 -48.54 8.11
C THR A 321 11.45 -47.56 7.21
N GLU A 322 10.24 -47.87 6.74
CA GLU A 322 9.40 -47.01 5.93
C GLU A 322 8.93 -45.75 6.68
N VAL A 323 8.51 -45.89 7.94
CA VAL A 323 8.06 -44.81 8.81
C VAL A 323 9.25 -43.88 9.12
N LYS A 324 10.42 -44.43 9.41
CA LYS A 324 11.64 -43.62 9.64
C LYS A 324 12.02 -42.79 8.38
N ASN A 325 11.93 -43.39 7.21
CA ASN A 325 12.24 -42.69 5.96
C ASN A 325 11.24 -41.58 5.68
N TYR A 326 9.94 -41.80 5.94
CA TYR A 326 8.90 -40.78 5.77
C TYR A 326 9.14 -39.61 6.75
N ILE A 327 9.36 -39.87 8.03
CA ILE A 327 9.64 -38.82 9.02
C ILE A 327 10.89 -38.02 8.64
N ARG A 328 11.97 -38.72 8.22
CA ARG A 328 13.22 -38.09 7.77
C ARG A 328 13.00 -37.16 6.56
N GLU A 329 12.20 -37.59 5.59
CA GLU A 329 11.84 -36.74 4.43
C GLU A 329 11.07 -35.50 4.87
N LYS A 330 10.09 -35.64 5.78
CA LYS A 330 9.29 -34.52 6.30
C LYS A 330 10.13 -33.56 7.14
N ILE A 331 11.08 -34.05 7.93
CA ILE A 331 12.04 -33.22 8.69
C ILE A 331 12.92 -32.44 7.71
N ARG A 332 13.43 -33.08 6.64
CA ARG A 332 14.25 -32.37 5.63
C ARG A 332 13.46 -31.26 4.93
N ALA A 333 12.20 -31.52 4.57
CA ALA A 333 11.32 -30.51 3.97
C ALA A 333 11.05 -29.34 4.94
N GLY A 334 10.78 -29.64 6.21
CA GLY A 334 10.59 -28.63 7.25
C GLY A 334 11.83 -27.77 7.48
N ASN A 335 13.00 -28.40 7.61
CA ASN A 335 14.28 -27.70 7.74
C ASN A 335 14.57 -26.81 6.55
N PHE A 336 14.28 -27.27 5.33
CA PHE A 336 14.46 -26.46 4.13
C PHE A 336 13.55 -25.22 4.15
N LEU A 337 12.30 -25.37 4.58
CA LEU A 337 11.37 -24.24 4.70
C LEU A 337 11.87 -23.22 5.72
N ILE A 338 12.18 -23.67 6.95
CA ILE A 338 12.70 -22.81 8.03
C ILE A 338 13.94 -22.05 7.54
N LYS A 339 14.93 -22.77 6.99
CA LYS A 339 16.16 -22.15 6.47
C LYS A 339 15.90 -21.14 5.36
N SER A 340 14.96 -21.41 4.47
CA SER A 340 14.62 -20.46 3.38
C SER A 340 13.89 -19.21 3.87
N LEU A 341 13.07 -19.33 4.92
CA LEU A 341 12.44 -18.18 5.59
C LEU A 341 13.49 -17.28 6.27
N HIS A 342 14.41 -17.88 7.02
CA HIS A 342 15.50 -17.16 7.67
C HIS A 342 16.41 -16.45 6.65
N GLN A 343 16.79 -17.16 5.59
CA GLN A 343 17.61 -16.57 4.52
C GLN A 343 16.90 -15.38 3.84
N ARG A 344 15.57 -15.46 3.67
CA ARG A 344 14.77 -14.35 3.17
C ARG A 344 14.84 -13.14 4.10
N GLN A 345 14.54 -13.32 5.39
CA GLN A 345 14.56 -12.27 6.39
C GLN A 345 15.94 -11.58 6.46
N GLN A 346 16.99 -12.38 6.52
CA GLN A 346 18.38 -11.88 6.54
C GLN A 346 18.72 -11.09 5.27
N THR A 347 18.29 -11.57 4.09
CA THR A 347 18.52 -10.85 2.82
C THR A 347 17.81 -9.50 2.82
N ILE A 348 16.54 -9.45 3.26
CA ILE A 348 15.77 -8.20 3.34
C ILE A 348 16.39 -7.23 4.32
N LEU A 349 16.80 -7.72 5.50
CA LEU A 349 17.47 -6.92 6.53
C LEU A 349 18.78 -6.32 6.02
N ASN A 350 19.63 -7.12 5.37
CA ASN A 350 20.91 -6.65 4.81
C ASN A 350 20.70 -5.61 3.71
N ILE A 351 19.72 -5.83 2.82
CA ILE A 351 19.33 -4.84 1.80
C ILE A 351 18.83 -3.55 2.48
N GLY A 352 17.99 -3.66 3.49
CA GLY A 352 17.50 -2.52 4.26
C GLY A 352 18.61 -1.73 4.93
N LYS A 353 19.54 -2.42 5.60
CA LYS A 353 20.73 -1.79 6.22
C LYS A 353 21.56 -1.02 5.19
N GLU A 354 21.82 -1.60 4.02
CA GLU A 354 22.62 -0.94 2.97
C GLU A 354 21.89 0.25 2.35
N ILE A 355 20.56 0.17 2.16
CA ILE A 355 19.74 1.31 1.72
C ILE A 355 19.86 2.46 2.72
N VAL A 356 19.64 2.20 4.02
CA VAL A 356 19.70 3.21 5.08
C VAL A 356 21.07 3.85 5.17
N LYS A 357 22.13 3.05 5.11
CA LYS A 357 23.53 3.53 5.14
C LYS A 357 23.82 4.52 4.00
N ARG A 358 23.32 4.24 2.79
CA ARG A 358 23.55 5.12 1.61
C ARG A 358 22.59 6.30 1.55
N GLN A 359 21.38 6.15 2.09
CA GLN A 359 20.34 7.17 2.07
C GLN A 359 20.19 7.94 3.41
N ARG A 360 21.28 8.05 4.17
CA ARG A 360 21.27 8.73 5.49
C ARG A 360 20.71 10.15 5.40
N GLU A 361 21.08 10.91 4.38
CA GLU A 361 20.61 12.27 4.16
C GLU A 361 19.09 12.33 3.87
N PHE A 362 18.56 11.34 3.13
CA PHE A 362 17.13 11.20 2.94
C PHE A 362 16.42 10.96 4.28
N MET A 363 16.94 10.08 5.13
CA MET A 363 16.32 9.77 6.43
C MET A 363 16.28 10.99 7.36
N GLU A 364 17.23 11.91 7.24
CA GLU A 364 17.30 13.12 8.05
C GLU A 364 16.54 14.31 7.45
N LYS A 365 16.67 14.54 6.14
CA LYS A 365 16.24 15.77 5.46
C LYS A 365 15.06 15.58 4.51
N GLY A 366 14.69 14.34 4.24
CA GLY A 366 13.54 14.02 3.38
C GLY A 366 13.88 13.84 1.89
N VAL A 367 12.82 13.81 1.08
CA VAL A 367 12.83 13.38 -0.34
C VAL A 367 13.77 14.19 -1.24
N ALA A 368 13.95 15.49 -0.95
CA ALA A 368 14.82 16.36 -1.72
C ALA A 368 16.29 15.91 -1.74
N HIS A 369 16.74 15.15 -0.74
CA HIS A 369 18.11 14.69 -0.57
C HIS A 369 18.30 13.20 -0.90
N LEU A 370 17.41 12.63 -1.71
CA LEU A 370 17.50 11.25 -2.16
C LEU A 370 18.71 11.08 -3.11
N LYS A 371 19.67 10.24 -2.74
CA LYS A 371 20.83 9.90 -3.58
C LYS A 371 20.48 8.80 -4.57
N PRO A 372 20.99 8.84 -5.81
CA PRO A 372 20.77 7.75 -6.76
C PRO A 372 21.46 6.48 -6.27
N LEU A 373 20.73 5.38 -6.32
CA LEU A 373 21.19 4.06 -5.89
C LEU A 373 20.80 3.03 -6.94
N THR A 374 21.75 2.19 -7.36
CA THR A 374 21.47 1.10 -8.29
C THR A 374 21.39 -0.25 -7.57
N MET A 375 20.59 -1.18 -8.11
CA MET A 375 20.44 -2.52 -7.52
C MET A 375 21.77 -3.29 -7.56
N VAL A 376 22.60 -3.05 -8.57
CA VAL A 376 23.93 -3.66 -8.71
C VAL A 376 24.84 -3.30 -7.53
N GLN A 377 24.86 -2.03 -7.14
CA GLN A 377 25.71 -1.56 -6.02
C GLN A 377 25.31 -2.19 -4.69
N VAL A 378 24.03 -2.44 -4.46
CA VAL A 378 23.56 -3.11 -3.25
C VAL A 378 23.85 -4.61 -3.34
N ALA A 379 23.65 -5.22 -4.51
CA ALA A 379 23.95 -6.61 -4.78
C ALA A 379 25.39 -6.99 -4.49
N GLU A 380 26.35 -6.14 -4.90
CA GLU A 380 27.80 -6.31 -4.66
C GLU A 380 28.13 -6.32 -3.16
N VAL A 381 27.51 -5.43 -2.37
CA VAL A 381 27.80 -5.35 -0.93
C VAL A 381 27.15 -6.48 -0.15
N VAL A 382 25.90 -6.83 -0.51
CA VAL A 382 25.16 -7.90 0.16
C VAL A 382 25.64 -9.30 -0.26
N GLY A 383 26.41 -9.41 -1.36
CA GLY A 383 26.91 -10.69 -1.87
C GLY A 383 25.87 -11.53 -2.59
N VAL A 384 24.83 -10.90 -3.18
CA VAL A 384 23.75 -11.58 -3.92
C VAL A 384 23.67 -11.07 -5.35
N HIS A 385 23.01 -11.83 -6.23
CA HIS A 385 22.79 -11.40 -7.60
C HIS A 385 21.76 -10.25 -7.67
N GLU A 386 21.92 -9.33 -8.64
CA GLU A 386 21.00 -8.19 -8.85
C GLU A 386 19.52 -8.61 -8.95
N THR A 387 19.25 -9.72 -9.65
CA THR A 387 17.90 -10.26 -9.77
C THR A 387 17.29 -10.66 -8.42
N THR A 388 18.11 -11.11 -7.46
CA THR A 388 17.68 -11.46 -6.10
C THR A 388 17.29 -10.19 -5.34
N VAL A 389 18.09 -9.12 -5.45
CA VAL A 389 17.76 -7.81 -4.88
C VAL A 389 16.46 -7.28 -5.47
N SER A 390 16.31 -7.29 -6.79
CA SER A 390 15.10 -6.82 -7.47
C SER A 390 13.84 -7.57 -7.00
N ARG A 391 13.94 -8.89 -6.83
CA ARG A 391 12.84 -9.73 -6.32
C ARG A 391 12.56 -9.48 -4.83
N ALA A 392 13.61 -9.31 -4.01
CA ALA A 392 13.46 -9.06 -2.59
C ALA A 392 12.84 -7.69 -2.29
N VAL A 393 12.99 -6.71 -3.17
CA VAL A 393 12.52 -5.32 -2.97
C VAL A 393 11.13 -5.07 -3.57
N SER A 394 10.72 -5.87 -4.57
CA SER A 394 9.45 -5.66 -5.28
C SER A 394 8.24 -5.91 -4.37
N GLY A 395 7.31 -4.94 -4.32
CA GLY A 395 6.08 -5.04 -3.54
C GLY A 395 6.29 -5.02 -2.02
N LYS A 396 7.45 -4.58 -1.53
CA LYS A 396 7.78 -4.50 -0.11
C LYS A 396 7.97 -3.07 0.34
N TYR A 397 7.53 -2.79 1.57
CA TYR A 397 7.51 -1.45 2.14
C TYR A 397 8.44 -1.35 3.34
N MET A 398 9.04 -0.17 3.47
CA MET A 398 9.91 0.20 4.57
C MET A 398 9.31 1.41 5.28
N GLN A 399 9.15 1.33 6.58
CA GLN A 399 8.78 2.46 7.41
C GLN A 399 10.05 3.21 7.78
N THR A 400 10.10 4.49 7.39
CA THR A 400 11.20 5.40 7.70
C THR A 400 10.69 6.53 8.59
N PRO A 401 11.57 7.32 9.24
CA PRO A 401 11.16 8.52 9.98
C PRO A 401 10.40 9.56 9.13
N GLN A 402 10.56 9.52 7.80
CA GLN A 402 9.89 10.40 6.84
C GLN A 402 8.54 9.85 6.34
N GLY A 403 8.18 8.60 6.69
CA GLY A 403 6.97 7.92 6.28
C GLY A 403 7.22 6.51 5.72
N ILE A 404 6.16 5.91 5.19
CA ILE A 404 6.22 4.57 4.58
C ILE A 404 6.51 4.71 3.09
N PHE A 405 7.57 4.04 2.63
CA PHE A 405 7.98 4.02 1.23
C PHE A 405 8.14 2.59 0.73
N GLU A 406 7.83 2.37 -0.54
CA GLU A 406 8.20 1.12 -1.20
C GLU A 406 9.73 1.02 -1.26
N MET A 407 10.32 -0.14 -0.95
CA MET A 407 11.78 -0.31 -0.99
C MET A 407 12.36 -0.03 -2.38
N LYS A 408 11.58 -0.28 -3.43
CA LYS A 408 11.93 0.04 -4.82
C LYS A 408 12.11 1.53 -5.08
N TYR A 409 11.45 2.40 -4.31
CA TYR A 409 11.53 3.85 -4.42
C TYR A 409 12.96 4.40 -4.25
N PHE A 410 13.79 3.73 -3.44
CA PHE A 410 15.17 4.13 -3.19
C PHE A 410 16.12 3.82 -4.37
N PHE A 411 15.70 2.95 -5.28
CA PHE A 411 16.49 2.57 -6.45
C PHE A 411 16.13 3.45 -7.64
N THR A 412 16.78 4.61 -7.70
CA THR A 412 16.56 5.61 -8.75
C THR A 412 17.82 5.78 -9.58
N SER A 413 17.64 5.95 -10.90
CA SER A 413 18.73 6.33 -11.78
C SER A 413 19.13 7.79 -11.51
N GLY A 414 20.44 8.05 -11.49
CA GLY A 414 20.99 9.39 -11.32
C GLY A 414 21.07 10.16 -12.63
N LEU A 415 20.87 11.48 -12.55
CA LEU A 415 21.27 12.45 -13.55
C LEU A 415 22.58 13.09 -13.09
N GLN A 416 23.53 13.26 -14.01
CA GLN A 416 24.76 13.99 -13.72
C GLN A 416 24.45 15.48 -13.63
N SER A 417 24.81 16.08 -12.50
CA SER A 417 24.83 17.53 -12.34
C SER A 417 26.12 18.11 -12.95
N SER A 418 26.08 19.37 -13.35
CA SER A 418 27.27 20.12 -13.77
C SER A 418 28.33 20.23 -12.67
N SER A 419 27.93 20.08 -11.39
CA SER A 419 28.86 20.05 -10.22
C SER A 419 29.49 18.67 -9.98
N GLY A 420 29.20 17.65 -10.80
CA GLY A 420 29.72 16.29 -10.64
C GLY A 420 28.97 15.41 -9.63
N GLU A 421 28.01 15.95 -8.92
CA GLU A 421 27.14 15.18 -8.03
C GLU A 421 26.02 14.50 -8.81
N ASN A 422 25.75 13.24 -8.50
CA ASN A 422 24.63 12.51 -9.08
C ASN A 422 23.36 12.82 -8.28
N ILE A 423 22.37 13.42 -8.94
CA ILE A 423 21.08 13.75 -8.35
C ILE A 423 20.02 12.75 -8.83
N SER A 424 19.13 12.33 -7.94
CA SER A 424 18.08 11.38 -8.28
C SER A 424 16.99 12.02 -9.15
N ASN A 425 16.42 11.25 -10.07
CA ASN A 425 15.29 11.70 -10.88
C ASN A 425 14.09 12.14 -10.03
N THR A 426 13.89 11.54 -8.87
CA THR A 426 12.81 11.86 -7.94
C THR A 426 13.04 13.24 -7.30
N SER A 427 14.26 13.53 -6.83
CA SER A 427 14.61 14.86 -6.29
C SER A 427 14.43 15.97 -7.33
N VAL A 428 14.71 15.68 -8.59
CA VAL A 428 14.48 16.62 -9.68
C VAL A 428 12.99 16.87 -9.93
N LYS A 429 12.15 15.83 -9.86
CA LYS A 429 10.69 15.96 -9.96
C LYS A 429 10.12 16.81 -8.82
N ASP A 430 10.59 16.61 -7.59
CA ASP A 430 10.16 17.39 -6.44
C ASP A 430 10.58 18.87 -6.59
N MET A 431 11.81 19.15 -7.03
CA MET A 431 12.24 20.52 -7.31
C MET A 431 11.35 21.18 -8.39
N ILE A 432 10.97 20.45 -9.42
CA ILE A 432 10.09 20.94 -10.47
C ILE A 432 8.69 21.20 -9.88
N ALA A 433 8.17 20.30 -9.04
CA ALA A 433 6.90 20.49 -8.36
C ALA A 433 6.89 21.73 -7.47
N ASP A 434 7.97 21.98 -6.74
CA ASP A 434 8.11 23.16 -5.88
C ASP A 434 8.21 24.47 -6.70
N ILE A 435 8.88 24.45 -7.85
CA ILE A 435 8.92 25.59 -8.77
C ILE A 435 7.48 25.91 -9.27
N PHE A 436 6.72 24.89 -9.63
CA PHE A 436 5.34 25.09 -10.07
C PHE A 436 4.37 25.50 -8.95
N LYS A 437 4.60 25.05 -7.71
CA LYS A 437 3.82 25.51 -6.55
C LYS A 437 4.06 26.98 -6.22
N GLY A 438 5.26 27.49 -6.48
CA GLY A 438 5.65 28.86 -6.25
C GLY A 438 5.41 29.79 -7.44
N GLU A 439 4.77 29.33 -8.53
CA GLU A 439 4.55 30.16 -9.72
C GLU A 439 3.45 31.21 -9.52
N ASP A 440 3.60 32.34 -10.21
CA ASP A 440 2.55 33.35 -10.31
C ASP A 440 1.50 32.91 -11.33
N LEU A 441 0.26 32.70 -10.89
CA LEU A 441 -0.85 32.23 -11.72
C LEU A 441 -1.24 33.23 -12.82
N SER A 442 -0.93 34.53 -12.70
CA SER A 442 -1.17 35.53 -13.74
C SER A 442 -0.16 35.41 -14.89
N LYS A 443 1.08 34.92 -14.60
CA LYS A 443 2.12 34.69 -15.60
C LYS A 443 2.73 33.30 -15.41
N PRO A 444 2.01 32.24 -15.78
CA PRO A 444 2.47 30.88 -15.57
C PRO A 444 3.76 30.58 -16.34
N LEU A 445 4.69 29.91 -15.67
CA LEU A 445 6.00 29.54 -16.21
C LEU A 445 5.84 28.57 -17.41
N SER A 446 6.57 28.83 -18.48
CA SER A 446 6.69 27.88 -19.57
C SER A 446 7.64 26.74 -19.21
N ASP A 447 7.50 25.57 -19.84
CA ASP A 447 8.43 24.44 -19.65
C ASP A 447 9.90 24.87 -19.95
N GLN A 448 10.10 25.91 -20.76
CA GLN A 448 11.42 26.43 -21.10
C GLN A 448 12.01 27.33 -19.99
N ASP A 449 11.16 28.07 -19.28
CA ASP A 449 11.59 28.88 -18.15
C ASP A 449 11.95 28.01 -16.96
N VAL A 450 11.19 26.91 -16.73
CA VAL A 450 11.53 25.90 -15.73
C VAL A 450 12.89 25.24 -16.04
N VAL A 451 13.20 24.96 -17.32
CA VAL A 451 14.53 24.46 -17.70
C VAL A 451 15.63 25.43 -17.28
N LYS A 452 15.44 26.76 -17.48
CA LYS A 452 16.43 27.77 -17.07
C LYS A 452 16.61 27.81 -15.56
N MET A 453 15.51 27.83 -14.79
CA MET A 453 15.56 27.83 -13.32
C MET A 453 16.23 26.58 -12.75
N VAL A 454 15.98 25.41 -13.35
CA VAL A 454 16.63 24.16 -12.96
C VAL A 454 18.12 24.16 -13.37
N ALA A 455 18.46 24.77 -14.51
CA ALA A 455 19.84 24.94 -14.94
C ALA A 455 20.63 25.88 -14.01
N GLU A 456 20.02 26.93 -13.46
CA GLU A 456 20.63 27.80 -12.44
C GLU A 456 20.97 27.04 -11.16
N LYS A 457 20.20 25.98 -10.83
CA LYS A 457 20.51 25.05 -9.73
C LYS A 457 21.55 23.98 -10.10
N GLY A 458 22.17 24.09 -11.28
CA GLY A 458 23.25 23.21 -11.71
C GLY A 458 22.80 21.90 -12.39
N ILE A 459 21.51 21.74 -12.74
CA ILE A 459 21.00 20.51 -13.34
C ILE A 459 20.58 20.79 -14.79
N VAL A 460 21.22 20.13 -15.75
CA VAL A 460 20.91 20.30 -17.18
C VAL A 460 19.88 19.29 -17.63
N ILE A 461 18.68 19.78 -17.95
CA ILE A 461 17.56 18.93 -18.36
C ILE A 461 16.98 19.43 -19.69
N ALA A 462 16.58 18.52 -20.56
CA ALA A 462 15.90 18.87 -21.81
C ALA A 462 14.44 19.31 -21.54
N ARG A 463 13.92 20.26 -22.33
CA ARG A 463 12.52 20.71 -22.28
C ARG A 463 11.52 19.55 -22.33
N ARG A 464 11.79 18.52 -23.16
CA ARG A 464 10.92 17.34 -23.29
C ARG A 464 10.84 16.55 -21.97
N THR A 465 11.94 16.49 -21.21
CA THR A 465 11.97 15.82 -19.90
C THR A 465 11.16 16.59 -18.87
N VAL A 466 11.25 17.93 -18.86
CA VAL A 466 10.42 18.76 -17.97
C VAL A 466 8.94 18.59 -18.31
N ALA A 467 8.56 18.59 -19.59
CA ALA A 467 7.18 18.36 -20.01
C ALA A 467 6.68 16.96 -19.58
N LYS A 468 7.53 15.92 -19.68
CA LYS A 468 7.20 14.58 -19.20
C LYS A 468 6.98 14.57 -17.68
N TYR A 469 7.88 15.16 -16.89
CA TYR A 469 7.74 15.22 -15.44
C TYR A 469 6.54 16.04 -15.00
N ARG A 470 6.24 17.15 -15.69
CA ARG A 470 5.03 17.93 -15.46
C ARG A 470 3.76 17.10 -15.67
N THR A 471 3.71 16.29 -16.72
CA THR A 471 2.57 15.40 -17.01
C THR A 471 2.45 14.30 -15.96
N GLU A 472 3.58 13.71 -15.52
CA GLU A 472 3.61 12.70 -14.45
C GLU A 472 3.16 13.27 -13.09
N LEU A 473 3.40 14.58 -12.85
CA LEU A 473 2.92 15.30 -11.66
C LEU A 473 1.47 15.80 -11.80
N ASN A 474 0.79 15.48 -12.91
CA ASN A 474 -0.58 15.96 -13.21
C ASN A 474 -0.72 17.49 -13.24
N ILE A 475 0.37 18.22 -13.57
CA ILE A 475 0.35 19.67 -13.70
C ILE A 475 -0.04 20.04 -15.13
N LEU A 476 -1.05 20.92 -15.26
CA LEU A 476 -1.56 21.37 -16.54
C LEU A 476 -0.52 22.20 -17.30
N PRO A 477 -0.59 22.27 -18.65
CA PRO A 477 0.27 23.16 -19.45
C PRO A 477 0.00 24.63 -19.12
N SER A 478 0.99 25.51 -19.36
CA SER A 478 0.94 26.94 -19.02
C SER A 478 -0.33 27.65 -19.51
N ASN A 479 -0.83 27.31 -20.70
CA ASN A 479 -2.04 27.89 -21.28
C ASN A 479 -3.32 27.62 -20.45
N LEU A 480 -3.38 26.47 -19.77
CA LEU A 480 -4.51 26.05 -18.94
C LEU A 480 -4.38 26.43 -17.47
N ARG A 481 -3.18 26.85 -17.04
CA ARG A 481 -2.93 27.34 -15.68
C ARG A 481 -3.11 28.84 -15.52
N LYS A 482 -3.13 29.56 -16.63
CA LYS A 482 -3.27 31.01 -16.61
C LYS A 482 -4.60 31.42 -16.02
N VAL A 483 -4.56 32.23 -14.97
CA VAL A 483 -5.70 32.94 -14.40
C VAL A 483 -5.66 34.35 -14.95
N TYR A 484 -6.77 34.83 -15.49
CA TYR A 484 -6.86 36.12 -16.16
C TYR A 484 -7.26 37.21 -15.18
#